data_3e81f8aa1a3b4163269d2b92ad43716c
#
_entry.id   3e81f8aa1a3b4163269d2b92ad43716c
#
_cell.length_a   1.000
_cell.length_b   1.000
_cell.length_c   1.000
_cell.angle_alpha   90.00
_cell.angle_beta   90.00
_cell.angle_gamma   90.00
#
_symmetry.space_group_name_H-M   'P 1'
#
loop_
_entity.id
_entity.type
_entity.pdbx_description
1 polymer ?
#
loop_
_entity_poly.entity_id
_entity_poly.type
_entity_poly.pdbx_seq_one_letter_code
_entity_poly.pdbx_strand_id
1 'polypeptide(L)'
;MSAAEAASLIEDGMTIGMSGFTRAGEAKAVPRALAERAKQQPLQITLMTGASLGNDLDKQLTEAGVLARRMPFQVDSTLRKAINDGSVMFIDQHLSETVEQLRNHQLKLPDIAVIEAVAITEEGHIVPTTSVGNSASFAIFAKRVIVEINLAHDTNLEGLHDIYIPTYRPTRTPIPLTRVDDRIGATAIPIPPEKIAAIVFTEQPDSLSTVLPPDAETQAIADHLIAFFGREVEAGRLSNSLAPLQAGIGSIANAVMCGLIDSPFQDLSMYSEVLQDSTFDLIDAGKLSFASGSSITLSARRNADVFGNLERYKDKLVLRPQEISNHPEVVRRLGIIGINTALEFDLYGNVNSTHVGGTKMMNGIGGSGDFARNAHLAIFVTKSIAKGGAISSVVPMVSHVDHTEHDVDILVTEQGLADLRGLAPRERARVIIDNCVHPDFRAALGDYFERACAKGGHTPHLLREAMDWHINLEETGRMLAS
;
A
#
# COMPACT_ATOMS: atom_id res chain seq x y z
N MET A 1 -7.78 18.91 26.28
CA MET A 1 -8.58 19.88 25.54
C MET A 1 -9.71 19.19 24.80
N SER A 2 -10.78 19.90 24.45
CA SER A 2 -11.74 19.39 23.47
C SER A 2 -11.11 19.30 22.07
N ALA A 3 -11.70 18.49 21.17
CA ALA A 3 -11.24 18.39 19.80
C ALA A 3 -11.34 19.73 19.06
N ALA A 4 -12.36 20.56 19.36
CA ALA A 4 -12.53 21.86 18.77
C ALA A 4 -11.43 22.86 19.18
N GLU A 5 -11.05 22.86 20.47
CA GLU A 5 -9.92 23.68 20.97
C GLU A 5 -8.61 23.22 20.35
N ALA A 6 -8.36 21.91 20.25
CA ALA A 6 -7.17 21.39 19.61
C ALA A 6 -7.11 21.71 18.11
N ALA A 7 -8.24 21.58 17.40
CA ALA A 7 -8.35 21.96 16.00
C ALA A 7 -8.13 23.46 15.76
N SER A 8 -8.40 24.33 16.75
CA SER A 8 -8.14 25.78 16.64
C SER A 8 -6.65 26.14 16.59
N LEU A 9 -5.75 25.22 16.98
CA LEU A 9 -4.30 25.37 16.86
C LEU A 9 -3.80 25.23 15.41
N ILE A 10 -4.62 24.67 14.53
CA ILE A 10 -4.30 24.48 13.10
C ILE A 10 -4.73 25.74 12.35
N GLU A 11 -3.79 26.40 11.71
CA GLU A 11 -4.01 27.66 11.00
C GLU A 11 -3.91 27.47 9.48
N ASP A 12 -4.40 28.45 8.73
CA ASP A 12 -4.33 28.47 7.27
C ASP A 12 -2.89 28.38 6.77
N GLY A 13 -2.68 27.60 5.70
CA GLY A 13 -1.36 27.38 5.08
C GLY A 13 -0.41 26.46 5.86
N MET A 14 -0.84 25.88 6.98
CA MET A 14 -0.02 24.94 7.74
C MET A 14 0.18 23.61 7.00
N THR A 15 1.29 22.96 7.28
CA THR A 15 1.57 21.57 6.92
C THR A 15 1.28 20.69 8.12
N ILE A 16 0.40 19.72 7.96
CA ILE A 16 -0.05 18.80 9.01
C ILE A 16 0.41 17.39 8.68
N GLY A 17 1.12 16.75 9.61
CA GLY A 17 1.37 15.32 9.59
C GLY A 17 0.33 14.62 10.45
N MET A 18 -0.43 13.69 9.92
CA MET A 18 -1.47 12.99 10.68
C MET A 18 -1.22 11.49 10.69
N SER A 19 -1.42 10.86 11.84
CA SER A 19 -1.40 9.40 11.97
C SER A 19 -2.45 8.76 11.09
N GLY A 20 -2.26 7.49 10.78
CA GLY A 20 -3.15 6.65 10.00
C GLY A 20 -2.44 5.99 8.82
N PHE A 21 -2.69 4.70 8.69
CA PHE A 21 -2.19 3.89 7.60
C PHE A 21 -3.25 2.87 7.20
N THR A 22 -3.80 3.02 6.00
CA THR A 22 -4.79 2.09 5.42
C THR A 22 -5.97 1.82 6.37
N ARG A 23 -6.66 2.89 6.76
CA ARG A 23 -7.86 2.90 7.62
C ARG A 23 -7.63 2.44 9.06
N ALA A 24 -6.41 2.43 9.55
CA ALA A 24 -6.07 2.06 10.91
C ALA A 24 -5.23 3.15 11.57
N GLY A 25 -5.47 3.42 12.84
CA GLY A 25 -4.68 4.31 13.68
C GLY A 25 -4.70 5.78 13.26
N GLU A 26 -5.68 6.23 12.48
CA GLU A 26 -5.85 7.63 12.15
C GLU A 26 -6.45 8.41 13.32
N ALA A 27 -5.96 9.63 13.56
CA ALA A 27 -6.64 10.58 14.43
C ALA A 27 -8.06 10.89 13.88
N LYS A 28 -9.06 10.97 14.73
CA LYS A 28 -10.48 11.00 14.32
C LYS A 28 -11.21 12.27 14.77
N ALA A 29 -11.03 12.66 16.03
CA ALA A 29 -11.79 13.76 16.63
C ALA A 29 -11.27 15.13 16.16
N VAL A 30 -9.96 15.33 16.13
CA VAL A 30 -9.35 16.61 15.73
C VAL A 30 -9.59 16.93 14.25
N PRO A 31 -9.37 16.02 13.28
CA PRO A 31 -9.62 16.32 11.87
C PRO A 31 -11.13 16.57 11.57
N ARG A 32 -12.05 15.90 12.27
CA ARG A 32 -13.48 16.21 12.16
C ARG A 32 -13.82 17.60 12.66
N ALA A 33 -13.28 17.96 13.82
CA ALA A 33 -13.46 19.31 14.36
C ALA A 33 -12.85 20.39 13.44
N LEU A 34 -11.74 20.09 12.78
CA LEU A 34 -11.13 20.95 11.76
C LEU A 34 -12.06 21.14 10.56
N ALA A 35 -12.63 20.05 10.02
CA ALA A 35 -13.57 20.09 8.93
C ALA A 35 -14.83 20.93 9.27
N GLU A 36 -15.40 20.75 10.47
CA GLU A 36 -16.55 21.55 10.92
C GLU A 36 -16.20 23.03 11.10
N ARG A 37 -15.03 23.33 11.65
CA ARG A 37 -14.56 24.71 11.77
C ARG A 37 -14.38 25.38 10.41
N ALA A 38 -13.83 24.67 9.44
CA ALA A 38 -13.56 25.19 8.10
C ALA A 38 -14.82 25.62 7.34
N LYS A 39 -16.00 25.04 7.64
CA LYS A 39 -17.28 25.45 7.08
C LYS A 39 -17.67 26.87 7.50
N GLN A 40 -17.19 27.35 8.65
CA GLN A 40 -17.47 28.68 9.17
C GLN A 40 -16.30 29.64 8.97
N GLN A 41 -15.09 29.13 9.03
CA GLN A 41 -13.83 29.85 8.89
C GLN A 41 -12.95 29.12 7.86
N PRO A 42 -13.10 29.41 6.57
CA PRO A 42 -12.33 28.74 5.53
C PRO A 42 -10.82 28.79 5.79
N LEU A 43 -10.18 27.65 5.65
CA LEU A 43 -8.72 27.50 5.75
C LEU A 43 -8.29 26.33 4.89
N GLN A 44 -7.04 26.35 4.47
CA GLN A 44 -6.45 25.27 3.67
C GLN A 44 -5.12 24.80 4.26
N ILE A 45 -4.89 23.49 4.21
CA ILE A 45 -3.66 22.87 4.70
C ILE A 45 -3.03 21.97 3.64
N THR A 46 -1.75 21.69 3.82
CA THR A 46 -1.08 20.52 3.23
C THR A 46 -1.20 19.37 4.22
N LEU A 47 -1.84 18.28 3.81
CA LEU A 47 -2.01 17.09 4.66
C LEU A 47 -1.09 15.95 4.21
N MET A 48 -0.25 15.47 5.13
CA MET A 48 0.58 14.28 4.99
C MET A 48 0.08 13.18 5.94
N THR A 49 -0.01 11.95 5.44
CA THR A 49 -0.39 10.77 6.24
C THR A 49 0.56 9.60 5.96
N GLY A 50 0.31 8.45 6.58
CA GLY A 50 0.98 7.22 6.18
C GLY A 50 0.49 6.73 4.82
N ALA A 51 -0.82 6.51 4.71
CA ALA A 51 -1.51 6.15 3.48
C ALA A 51 -2.96 6.66 3.52
N SER A 52 -3.94 5.89 3.05
CA SER A 52 -5.36 6.27 3.10
C SER A 52 -5.87 6.34 4.53
N LEU A 53 -6.83 7.25 4.76
CA LEU A 53 -7.52 7.40 6.02
C LEU A 53 -8.83 6.60 6.03
N GLY A 54 -9.26 6.17 7.21
CA GLY A 54 -10.57 5.61 7.49
C GLY A 54 -11.59 6.67 7.89
N ASN A 55 -12.73 6.21 8.41
CA ASN A 55 -13.73 7.06 9.05
C ASN A 55 -14.25 8.22 8.19
N ASP A 56 -14.21 8.09 6.86
CA ASP A 56 -14.59 9.11 5.88
C ASP A 56 -13.83 10.46 6.02
N LEU A 57 -12.64 10.45 6.64
CA LEU A 57 -11.90 11.68 6.94
C LEU A 57 -11.41 12.39 5.68
N ASP A 58 -10.86 11.66 4.70
CA ASP A 58 -10.45 12.24 3.42
C ASP A 58 -11.65 12.93 2.72
N LYS A 59 -12.85 12.31 2.76
CA LYS A 59 -14.09 12.88 2.25
C LYS A 59 -14.48 14.15 3.00
N GLN A 60 -14.56 14.09 4.34
CA GLN A 60 -15.01 15.22 5.17
C GLN A 60 -14.10 16.43 5.01
N LEU A 61 -12.78 16.24 5.01
CA LEU A 61 -11.80 17.31 4.81
C LEU A 61 -11.87 17.91 3.40
N THR A 62 -12.13 17.06 2.38
CA THR A 62 -12.32 17.51 0.99
C THR A 62 -13.59 18.35 0.84
N GLU A 63 -14.73 17.85 1.33
CA GLU A 63 -16.04 18.55 1.25
C GLU A 63 -16.03 19.87 2.03
N ALA A 64 -15.25 19.97 3.10
CA ALA A 64 -15.06 21.20 3.87
C ALA A 64 -14.04 22.17 3.23
N GLY A 65 -13.41 21.81 2.10
CA GLY A 65 -12.43 22.67 1.41
C GLY A 65 -11.10 22.83 2.15
N VAL A 66 -10.77 21.93 3.08
CA VAL A 66 -9.58 22.02 3.92
C VAL A 66 -8.31 21.64 3.19
N LEU A 67 -8.39 20.77 2.17
CA LEU A 67 -7.22 20.22 1.51
C LEU A 67 -6.78 21.09 0.33
N ALA A 68 -5.67 21.83 0.47
CA ALA A 68 -4.95 22.39 -0.66
C ALA A 68 -4.07 21.32 -1.34
N ARG A 69 -3.44 20.48 -0.52
CA ARG A 69 -2.52 19.44 -0.99
C ARG A 69 -2.63 18.19 -0.12
N ARG A 70 -2.50 17.01 -0.75
CA ARG A 70 -2.57 15.70 -0.10
C ARG A 70 -1.41 14.80 -0.57
N MET A 71 -0.83 14.02 0.31
CA MET A 71 0.19 12.99 0.03
C MET A 71 0.20 11.91 1.12
N PRO A 72 0.79 10.71 0.89
CA PRO A 72 1.32 10.20 -0.38
C PRO A 72 0.33 9.32 -1.14
N PHE A 73 -0.79 8.92 -0.52
CA PHE A 73 -1.72 7.90 -1.03
C PHE A 73 -3.15 8.15 -0.55
N GLN A 74 -4.14 7.82 -1.37
CA GLN A 74 -5.55 7.95 -1.02
C GLN A 74 -6.41 6.90 -1.75
N VAL A 75 -7.65 6.64 -1.26
CA VAL A 75 -8.63 5.73 -1.90
C VAL A 75 -10.05 6.31 -1.89
N ASP A 76 -10.26 7.47 -1.29
CA ASP A 76 -11.58 8.08 -1.17
C ASP A 76 -12.10 8.62 -2.52
N SER A 77 -13.36 8.36 -2.84
CA SER A 77 -13.95 8.73 -4.13
C SER A 77 -14.16 10.25 -4.28
N THR A 78 -14.46 10.96 -3.20
CA THR A 78 -14.64 12.41 -3.20
C THR A 78 -13.31 13.12 -3.40
N LEU A 79 -12.29 12.70 -2.65
CA LEU A 79 -10.94 13.22 -2.80
C LEU A 79 -10.36 12.88 -4.18
N ARG A 80 -10.58 11.67 -4.68
CA ARG A 80 -10.20 11.27 -6.04
C ARG A 80 -10.78 12.19 -7.10
N LYS A 81 -12.06 12.55 -6.97
CA LYS A 81 -12.69 13.52 -7.89
C LYS A 81 -11.99 14.87 -7.81
N ALA A 82 -11.75 15.39 -6.61
CA ALA A 82 -11.08 16.66 -6.39
C ALA A 82 -9.61 16.68 -6.91
N ILE A 83 -8.92 15.55 -6.85
CA ILE A 83 -7.59 15.39 -7.46
C ILE A 83 -7.68 15.46 -8.99
N ASN A 84 -8.61 14.73 -9.59
CA ASN A 84 -8.75 14.65 -11.04
C ASN A 84 -9.31 15.93 -11.67
N ASP A 85 -10.06 16.76 -10.95
CA ASP A 85 -10.52 18.07 -11.41
C ASP A 85 -9.53 19.22 -11.07
N GLY A 86 -8.44 18.90 -10.34
CA GLY A 86 -7.38 19.85 -10.02
C GLY A 86 -7.67 20.77 -8.83
N SER A 87 -8.75 20.56 -8.09
CA SER A 87 -9.08 21.36 -6.91
C SER A 87 -8.24 21.01 -5.69
N VAL A 88 -7.68 19.78 -5.63
CA VAL A 88 -6.71 19.35 -4.64
C VAL A 88 -5.44 18.90 -5.34
N MET A 89 -4.29 19.49 -5.00
CA MET A 89 -2.99 19.03 -5.49
C MET A 89 -2.61 17.73 -4.79
N PHE A 90 -2.35 16.68 -5.57
CA PHE A 90 -1.95 15.38 -5.04
C PHE A 90 -0.51 15.06 -5.40
N ILE A 91 0.28 14.67 -4.39
CA ILE A 91 1.65 14.20 -4.59
C ILE A 91 1.63 12.70 -4.32
N ASP A 92 1.64 11.93 -5.39
CA ASP A 92 1.84 10.49 -5.34
C ASP A 92 3.31 10.17 -5.08
N GLN A 93 3.58 9.30 -4.10
CA GLN A 93 4.95 8.96 -3.71
C GLN A 93 5.05 7.50 -3.33
N HIS A 94 6.23 6.91 -3.51
CA HIS A 94 6.59 5.68 -2.80
C HIS A 94 6.45 5.90 -1.29
N LEU A 95 5.89 4.93 -0.58
CA LEU A 95 5.62 5.09 0.85
C LEU A 95 6.88 5.24 1.70
N SER A 96 8.02 4.72 1.25
CA SER A 96 9.32 4.93 1.91
C SER A 96 9.83 6.36 1.79
N GLU A 97 9.38 7.14 0.78
CA GLU A 97 10.01 8.41 0.40
C GLU A 97 9.52 9.61 1.22
N THR A 98 8.27 9.64 1.68
CA THR A 98 7.68 10.81 2.34
C THR A 98 8.53 11.29 3.51
N VAL A 99 8.87 10.39 4.44
CA VAL A 99 9.66 10.73 5.64
C VAL A 99 11.15 10.89 5.33
N GLU A 100 11.65 10.22 4.31
CA GLU A 100 13.01 10.43 3.82
C GLU A 100 13.18 11.84 3.27
N GLN A 101 12.22 12.35 2.51
CA GLN A 101 12.21 13.72 2.01
C GLN A 101 12.02 14.75 3.13
N LEU A 102 11.23 14.45 4.16
CA LEU A 102 11.14 15.28 5.37
C LEU A 102 12.48 15.36 6.09
N ARG A 103 13.13 14.21 6.34
CA ARG A 103 14.44 14.12 7.00
C ARG A 103 15.52 14.91 6.26
N ASN A 104 15.46 14.92 4.95
CA ASN A 104 16.41 15.64 4.10
C ASN A 104 15.97 17.09 3.77
N HIS A 105 14.92 17.60 4.40
CA HIS A 105 14.37 18.95 4.19
C HIS A 105 13.97 19.24 2.73
N GLN A 106 13.60 18.21 1.97
CA GLN A 106 13.06 18.34 0.60
C GLN A 106 11.56 18.66 0.62
N LEU A 107 10.86 18.30 1.70
CA LEU A 107 9.50 18.72 1.99
C LEU A 107 9.49 19.68 3.18
N LYS A 108 8.48 20.55 3.23
CA LYS A 108 8.23 21.38 4.40
C LYS A 108 7.88 20.49 5.59
N LEU A 109 8.59 20.67 6.72
CA LEU A 109 8.32 19.95 7.93
C LEU A 109 6.92 20.26 8.47
N PRO A 110 6.26 19.32 9.16
CA PRO A 110 4.95 19.57 9.76
C PRO A 110 5.00 20.72 10.77
N ASP A 111 4.06 21.64 10.66
CA ASP A 111 3.84 22.64 11.70
C ASP A 111 3.21 21.99 12.93
N ILE A 112 2.27 21.06 12.70
CA ILE A 112 1.62 20.25 13.74
C ILE A 112 1.58 18.80 13.26
N ALA A 113 1.87 17.86 14.18
CA ALA A 113 1.50 16.46 14.02
C ALA A 113 0.27 16.14 14.86
N VAL A 114 -0.70 15.43 14.30
CA VAL A 114 -1.89 14.92 15.02
C VAL A 114 -1.78 13.41 15.06
N ILE A 115 -1.52 12.86 16.23
CA ILE A 115 -1.14 11.44 16.40
C ILE A 115 -2.14 10.73 17.31
N GLU A 116 -2.78 9.68 16.79
CA GLU A 116 -3.58 8.77 17.60
C GLU A 116 -2.68 7.87 18.46
N ALA A 117 -3.06 7.64 19.69
CA ALA A 117 -2.33 6.84 20.66
C ALA A 117 -3.26 6.05 21.60
N VAL A 118 -2.76 4.94 22.15
CA VAL A 118 -3.42 4.25 23.29
C VAL A 118 -2.97 4.83 24.62
N ALA A 119 -1.73 5.35 24.69
CA ALA A 119 -1.16 5.88 25.93
C ALA A 119 -0.03 6.88 25.63
N ILE A 120 0.34 7.64 26.68
CA ILE A 120 1.58 8.40 26.77
C ILE A 120 2.33 7.84 27.98
N THR A 121 3.61 7.47 27.80
CA THR A 121 4.44 6.93 28.90
C THR A 121 4.79 8.02 29.93
N GLU A 122 5.37 7.61 31.05
CA GLU A 122 5.83 8.55 32.09
C GLU A 122 6.89 9.53 31.57
N GLU A 123 7.69 9.12 30.58
CA GLU A 123 8.69 9.97 29.92
C GLU A 123 8.07 10.89 28.83
N GLY A 124 6.76 10.76 28.57
CA GLY A 124 6.06 11.54 27.56
C GLY A 124 6.13 10.94 26.15
N HIS A 125 6.58 9.69 26.01
CA HIS A 125 6.60 9.01 24.71
C HIS A 125 5.20 8.54 24.32
N ILE A 126 4.90 8.55 23.02
CA ILE A 126 3.57 8.21 22.49
C ILE A 126 3.54 6.73 22.10
N VAL A 127 2.60 5.96 22.67
CA VAL A 127 2.32 4.57 22.27
C VAL A 127 1.28 4.58 21.16
N PRO A 128 1.62 4.22 19.89
CA PRO A 128 0.66 4.20 18.79
C PRO A 128 -0.47 3.19 19.02
N THR A 129 -1.53 3.30 18.23
CA THR A 129 -2.65 2.33 18.19
C THR A 129 -2.36 1.19 17.21
N THR A 130 -3.27 0.93 16.30
CA THR A 130 -3.27 -0.16 15.33
C THR A 130 -2.38 0.09 14.12
N SER A 131 -1.78 1.27 14.01
CA SER A 131 -0.77 1.57 12.98
C SER A 131 0.35 2.46 13.50
N VAL A 132 1.52 2.32 12.88
CA VAL A 132 2.62 3.27 13.03
C VAL A 132 2.68 4.23 11.85
N GLY A 133 2.63 3.71 10.62
CA GLY A 133 2.73 4.55 9.43
C GLY A 133 3.91 5.52 9.50
N ASN A 134 3.65 6.80 9.25
CA ASN A 134 4.60 7.90 9.38
C ASN A 134 4.51 8.64 10.72
N SER A 135 3.71 8.15 11.67
CA SER A 135 3.40 8.84 12.93
C SER A 135 4.64 9.21 13.73
N ALA A 136 5.61 8.29 13.80
CA ALA A 136 6.87 8.52 14.51
C ALA A 136 7.64 9.71 13.93
N SER A 137 7.87 9.71 12.63
CA SER A 137 8.60 10.77 11.95
C SER A 137 7.83 12.10 11.96
N PHE A 138 6.50 12.07 11.81
CA PHE A 138 5.70 13.29 11.94
C PHE A 138 5.81 13.90 13.34
N ALA A 139 5.69 13.10 14.40
CA ALA A 139 5.81 13.59 15.77
C ALA A 139 7.22 14.16 16.06
N ILE A 140 8.28 13.48 15.56
CA ILE A 140 9.66 13.90 15.74
C ILE A 140 9.98 15.21 14.98
N PHE A 141 9.51 15.35 13.74
CA PHE A 141 9.83 16.52 12.91
C PHE A 141 8.88 17.70 13.09
N ALA A 142 7.67 17.50 13.60
CA ALA A 142 6.73 18.59 13.83
C ALA A 142 7.23 19.58 14.90
N LYS A 143 6.79 20.83 14.77
CA LYS A 143 7.05 21.86 15.81
C LYS A 143 6.24 21.57 17.08
N ARG A 144 4.99 21.11 16.93
CA ARG A 144 4.05 20.78 18.00
C ARG A 144 3.31 19.49 17.67
N VAL A 145 2.88 18.78 18.70
CA VAL A 145 2.13 17.53 18.58
C VAL A 145 0.78 17.65 19.31
N ILE A 146 -0.28 17.24 18.66
CA ILE A 146 -1.58 16.98 19.27
C ILE A 146 -1.69 15.47 19.40
N VAL A 147 -1.88 14.96 20.61
CA VAL A 147 -2.07 13.53 20.86
C VAL A 147 -3.55 13.26 21.04
N GLU A 148 -4.10 12.37 20.24
CA GLU A 148 -5.49 11.90 20.36
C GLU A 148 -5.48 10.51 21.01
N ILE A 149 -5.78 10.45 22.31
CA ILE A 149 -5.88 9.20 23.06
C ILE A 149 -7.21 8.54 22.74
N ASN A 150 -7.15 7.38 22.10
CA ASN A 150 -8.34 6.63 21.67
C ASN A 150 -8.65 5.48 22.64
N LEU A 151 -9.69 5.68 23.44
CA LEU A 151 -10.14 4.72 24.46
C LEU A 151 -10.91 3.51 23.88
N ALA A 152 -11.20 3.52 22.56
CA ALA A 152 -11.76 2.36 21.87
C ALA A 152 -10.73 1.25 21.63
N HIS A 153 -9.44 1.54 21.78
CA HIS A 153 -8.35 0.58 21.65
C HIS A 153 -7.84 0.13 23.02
N ASP A 154 -7.53 -1.16 23.14
CA ASP A 154 -6.96 -1.73 24.36
C ASP A 154 -5.50 -1.35 24.51
N THR A 155 -5.08 -1.04 25.74
CA THR A 155 -3.69 -0.77 26.11
C THR A 155 -2.77 -1.98 25.88
N ASN A 156 -3.31 -3.18 25.70
CA ASN A 156 -2.57 -4.37 25.28
C ASN A 156 -1.84 -4.20 23.93
N LEU A 157 -2.12 -3.15 23.16
CA LEU A 157 -1.31 -2.77 21.99
C LEU A 157 0.10 -2.32 22.40
N GLU A 158 0.33 -1.89 23.63
CA GLU A 158 1.67 -1.56 24.13
C GLU A 158 2.60 -2.77 24.02
N GLY A 159 3.82 -2.52 23.50
CA GLY A 159 4.82 -3.56 23.25
C GLY A 159 4.71 -4.24 21.88
N LEU A 160 3.65 -3.98 21.10
CA LEU A 160 3.53 -4.50 19.73
C LEU A 160 4.44 -3.74 18.74
N HIS A 161 4.79 -2.51 19.06
CA HIS A 161 5.49 -1.58 18.18
C HIS A 161 7.03 -1.75 18.26
N ASP A 162 7.71 -1.40 17.16
CA ASP A 162 9.17 -1.39 17.04
C ASP A 162 9.60 -0.12 16.27
N ILE A 163 9.68 0.98 17.01
CA ILE A 163 9.92 2.33 16.47
C ILE A 163 11.42 2.54 16.30
N TYR A 164 11.92 2.37 15.09
CA TYR A 164 13.29 2.67 14.70
C TYR A 164 13.33 3.85 13.74
N ILE A 165 14.18 4.83 14.02
CA ILE A 165 14.35 6.03 13.20
C ILE A 165 15.74 5.98 12.56
N PRO A 166 15.85 5.88 11.24
CA PRO A 166 17.13 5.89 10.53
C PRO A 166 17.93 7.17 10.78
N THR A 167 19.26 7.05 10.79
CA THR A 167 20.17 8.17 10.93
C THR A 167 20.21 9.03 9.64
N TYR A 168 20.81 10.23 9.77
CA TYR A 168 20.92 11.18 8.65
C TYR A 168 22.03 10.80 7.66
N ARG A 169 21.90 11.23 6.39
CA ARG A 169 22.96 11.24 5.41
C ARG A 169 24.03 12.29 5.79
N PRO A 170 25.28 12.15 5.31
CA PRO A 170 25.79 11.10 4.43
C PRO A 170 26.30 9.85 5.16
N THR A 171 26.35 9.85 6.49
CA THR A 171 26.93 8.81 7.34
C THR A 171 25.88 7.88 7.95
N ARG A 172 24.76 7.67 7.23
CA ARG A 172 23.71 6.77 7.66
C ARG A 172 24.26 5.36 7.90
N THR A 173 24.00 4.83 9.08
CA THR A 173 24.30 3.43 9.38
C THR A 173 23.26 2.50 8.73
N PRO A 174 23.65 1.28 8.33
CA PRO A 174 22.70 0.27 7.87
C PRO A 174 21.62 0.02 8.93
N ILE A 175 20.37 -0.14 8.49
CA ILE A 175 19.28 -0.53 9.38
C ILE A 175 19.57 -1.95 9.89
N PRO A 176 19.70 -2.19 11.22
CA PRO A 176 20.18 -3.46 11.76
C PRO A 176 19.08 -4.55 11.79
N LEU A 177 18.25 -4.63 10.73
CA LEU A 177 17.19 -5.61 10.58
C LEU A 177 17.64 -6.65 9.54
N THR A 178 17.85 -7.89 10.01
CA THR A 178 18.35 -9.02 9.20
C THR A 178 17.37 -10.18 9.12
N ARG A 179 16.37 -10.19 10.01
CA ARG A 179 15.28 -11.16 10.06
C ARG A 179 13.97 -10.45 10.24
N VAL A 180 12.89 -11.08 9.82
CA VAL A 180 11.53 -10.50 9.93
C VAL A 180 11.12 -10.22 11.38
N ASP A 181 11.56 -11.09 12.30
CA ASP A 181 11.26 -11.05 13.74
C ASP A 181 12.24 -10.19 14.58
N ASP A 182 13.29 -9.61 13.98
CA ASP A 182 14.20 -8.70 14.70
C ASP A 182 13.42 -7.48 15.24
N ARG A 183 13.67 -7.13 16.50
CA ARG A 183 13.21 -5.87 17.10
C ARG A 183 14.42 -4.96 17.33
N ILE A 184 14.37 -3.77 16.72
CA ILE A 184 15.53 -2.88 16.59
C ILE A 184 15.29 -1.48 17.14
N GLY A 185 14.07 -1.17 17.55
CA GLY A 185 13.63 0.14 18.01
C GLY A 185 12.98 0.12 19.39
N ALA A 186 12.29 1.20 19.71
CA ALA A 186 11.53 1.38 20.94
C ALA A 186 10.06 0.94 20.77
N THR A 187 9.36 0.69 21.88
CA THR A 187 7.93 0.34 21.87
C THR A 187 7.00 1.56 21.82
N ALA A 188 7.56 2.77 21.94
CA ALA A 188 6.83 4.04 21.86
C ALA A 188 7.63 5.08 21.08
N ILE A 189 6.96 6.11 20.57
CA ILE A 189 7.55 7.20 19.79
C ILE A 189 8.25 8.15 20.76
N PRO A 190 9.58 8.29 20.71
CA PRO A 190 10.33 9.15 21.61
C PRO A 190 10.23 10.61 21.15
N ILE A 191 9.51 11.43 21.91
CA ILE A 191 9.46 12.88 21.71
C ILE A 191 9.67 13.60 23.02
N PRO A 192 10.23 14.83 23.00
CA PRO A 192 10.24 15.69 24.19
C PRO A 192 8.80 16.04 24.61
N PRO A 193 8.42 15.87 25.89
CA PRO A 193 7.05 16.14 26.36
C PRO A 193 6.55 17.57 26.07
N GLU A 194 7.43 18.55 26.04
CA GLU A 194 7.13 19.95 25.73
C GLU A 194 6.63 20.18 24.30
N LYS A 195 6.80 19.22 23.40
CA LYS A 195 6.17 19.27 22.08
C LYS A 195 4.67 18.99 22.10
N ILE A 196 4.16 18.35 23.13
CA ILE A 196 2.73 18.02 23.25
C ILE A 196 1.96 19.30 23.56
N ALA A 197 1.32 19.86 22.55
CA ALA A 197 0.52 21.07 22.66
C ALA A 197 -0.90 20.83 23.16
N ALA A 198 -1.44 19.64 22.91
CA ALA A 198 -2.78 19.23 23.34
C ALA A 198 -2.90 17.72 23.45
N ILE A 199 -3.74 17.28 24.39
CA ILE A 199 -4.21 15.89 24.50
C ILE A 199 -5.73 15.93 24.39
N VAL A 200 -6.27 15.13 23.46
CA VAL A 200 -7.71 14.97 23.19
C VAL A 200 -8.08 13.51 23.44
N PHE A 201 -9.25 13.25 23.97
CA PHE A 201 -9.77 11.88 24.14
C PHE A 201 -10.85 11.58 23.13
N THR A 202 -10.84 10.37 22.58
CA THR A 202 -11.87 9.84 21.71
C THR A 202 -12.17 8.37 22.06
N GLU A 203 -13.34 7.88 21.64
CA GLU A 203 -13.75 6.46 21.80
C GLU A 203 -14.20 5.89 20.47
N GLN A 204 -13.64 6.35 19.36
CA GLN A 204 -14.05 5.93 18.04
C GLN A 204 -13.14 4.84 17.49
N PRO A 205 -13.69 3.63 17.17
CA PRO A 205 -12.89 2.55 16.58
C PRO A 205 -12.44 2.88 15.15
N ASP A 206 -11.45 2.13 14.68
CA ASP A 206 -11.02 2.15 13.28
C ASP A 206 -12.12 1.66 12.34
N SER A 207 -12.03 2.08 11.08
CA SER A 207 -12.91 1.57 10.03
C SER A 207 -12.59 0.12 9.70
N LEU A 208 -13.62 -0.70 9.68
CA LEU A 208 -13.47 -2.10 9.26
C LEU A 208 -13.18 -2.21 7.77
N SER A 209 -12.35 -3.17 7.40
CA SER A 209 -12.13 -3.51 6.00
C SER A 209 -13.27 -4.38 5.47
N THR A 210 -13.48 -4.32 4.14
CA THR A 210 -14.37 -5.26 3.46
C THR A 210 -13.50 -6.28 2.74
N VAL A 211 -13.49 -7.51 3.26
CA VAL A 211 -12.80 -8.63 2.62
C VAL A 211 -13.85 -9.48 1.91
N LEU A 212 -13.75 -9.55 0.59
CA LEU A 212 -14.59 -10.43 -0.22
C LEU A 212 -13.99 -11.83 -0.25
N PRO A 213 -14.81 -12.89 -0.14
CA PRO A 213 -14.33 -14.24 -0.34
C PRO A 213 -13.78 -14.40 -1.76
N PRO A 214 -12.79 -15.31 -1.98
CA PRO A 214 -12.30 -15.60 -3.31
C PRO A 214 -13.43 -15.99 -4.27
N ASP A 215 -13.44 -15.43 -5.45
CA ASP A 215 -14.23 -15.88 -6.60
C ASP A 215 -13.41 -16.84 -7.49
N ALA A 216 -14.03 -17.42 -8.51
CA ALA A 216 -13.37 -18.38 -9.40
C ALA A 216 -12.10 -17.80 -10.08
N GLU A 217 -12.12 -16.52 -10.44
CA GLU A 217 -10.99 -15.88 -11.11
C GLU A 217 -9.84 -15.61 -10.13
N THR A 218 -10.13 -15.07 -8.95
CA THR A 218 -9.11 -14.82 -7.92
C THR A 218 -8.54 -16.12 -7.36
N GLN A 219 -9.35 -17.20 -7.30
CA GLN A 219 -8.87 -18.52 -6.94
C GLN A 219 -7.91 -19.08 -8.00
N ALA A 220 -8.24 -18.95 -9.29
CA ALA A 220 -7.35 -19.39 -10.37
C ALA A 220 -5.99 -18.66 -10.32
N ILE A 221 -5.97 -17.36 -10.05
CA ILE A 221 -4.73 -16.61 -9.84
C ILE A 221 -3.92 -17.19 -8.66
N ALA A 222 -4.57 -17.47 -7.54
CA ALA A 222 -3.92 -18.09 -6.37
C ALA A 222 -3.34 -19.47 -6.71
N ASP A 223 -4.08 -20.30 -7.44
CA ASP A 223 -3.66 -21.65 -7.84
C ASP A 223 -2.43 -21.59 -8.76
N HIS A 224 -2.39 -20.67 -9.72
CA HIS A 224 -1.24 -20.44 -10.59
C HIS A 224 0.02 -20.06 -9.79
N LEU A 225 -0.11 -19.21 -8.78
CA LEU A 225 1.01 -18.79 -7.93
C LEU A 225 1.49 -19.92 -7.03
N ILE A 226 0.59 -20.67 -6.40
CA ILE A 226 0.94 -21.82 -5.54
C ILE A 226 1.68 -22.89 -6.36
N ALA A 227 1.19 -23.19 -7.57
CA ALA A 227 1.85 -24.11 -8.48
C ALA A 227 3.23 -23.58 -8.92
N PHE A 228 3.37 -22.27 -9.15
CA PHE A 228 4.66 -21.64 -9.46
C PHE A 228 5.63 -21.78 -8.29
N PHE A 229 5.22 -21.45 -7.06
CA PHE A 229 6.08 -21.62 -5.89
C PHE A 229 6.50 -23.08 -5.67
N GLY A 230 5.60 -24.04 -5.91
CA GLY A 230 5.95 -25.46 -5.89
C GLY A 230 7.10 -25.80 -6.84
N ARG A 231 7.02 -25.32 -8.09
CA ARG A 231 8.12 -25.53 -9.07
C ARG A 231 9.43 -24.82 -8.66
N GLU A 232 9.36 -23.65 -8.03
CA GLU A 232 10.55 -22.96 -7.51
C GLU A 232 11.20 -23.74 -6.36
N VAL A 233 10.40 -24.36 -5.49
CA VAL A 233 10.89 -25.23 -4.41
C VAL A 233 11.50 -26.53 -4.97
N GLU A 234 10.83 -27.20 -5.91
CA GLU A 234 11.35 -28.40 -6.57
C GLU A 234 12.65 -28.13 -7.30
N ALA A 235 12.80 -26.95 -7.90
CA ALA A 235 14.03 -26.52 -8.58
C ALA A 235 15.13 -26.04 -7.60
N GLY A 236 14.87 -26.00 -6.30
CA GLY A 236 15.82 -25.55 -5.28
C GLY A 236 16.09 -24.05 -5.27
N ARG A 237 15.23 -23.25 -5.92
CA ARG A 237 15.33 -21.77 -5.94
C ARG A 237 14.60 -21.13 -4.76
N LEU A 238 13.62 -21.79 -4.17
CA LEU A 238 12.98 -21.41 -2.91
C LEU A 238 13.06 -22.59 -1.92
N SER A 239 13.00 -22.29 -0.62
CA SER A 239 12.80 -23.29 0.43
C SER A 239 11.32 -23.61 0.61
N ASN A 240 10.98 -24.64 1.39
CA ASN A 240 9.59 -24.97 1.71
C ASN A 240 8.90 -23.92 2.61
N SER A 241 9.68 -23.05 3.26
CA SER A 241 9.17 -21.86 3.98
C SER A 241 9.01 -20.64 3.07
N LEU A 242 9.30 -20.78 1.79
CA LEU A 242 9.39 -19.70 0.80
C LEU A 242 10.45 -18.64 1.23
N ALA A 243 10.34 -17.45 0.72
CA ALA A 243 10.98 -16.24 1.25
C ALA A 243 9.90 -15.41 1.96
N PRO A 244 10.28 -14.42 2.78
CA PRO A 244 9.26 -13.59 3.45
C PRO A 244 8.28 -12.98 2.44
N LEU A 245 7.01 -13.04 2.76
CA LEU A 245 5.92 -12.64 1.87
C LEU A 245 5.53 -11.18 2.11
N GLN A 246 5.34 -10.43 1.03
CA GLN A 246 4.58 -9.18 1.03
C GLN A 246 3.35 -9.37 0.14
N ALA A 247 2.21 -8.93 0.62
CA ALA A 247 0.99 -8.91 -0.16
C ALA A 247 0.32 -7.53 -0.05
N GLY A 248 -0.13 -7.00 -1.18
CA GLY A 248 -0.97 -5.81 -1.22
C GLY A 248 -2.33 -6.06 -0.55
N ILE A 249 -3.16 -5.02 -0.49
CA ILE A 249 -4.54 -5.12 -0.04
C ILE A 249 -5.46 -5.49 -1.21
N GLY A 250 -6.61 -6.13 -0.89
CA GLY A 250 -7.67 -6.42 -1.87
C GLY A 250 -7.96 -7.91 -2.07
N SER A 251 -8.95 -8.19 -2.88
CA SER A 251 -9.51 -9.56 -3.05
C SER A 251 -8.52 -10.55 -3.63
N ILE A 252 -7.69 -10.14 -4.58
CA ILE A 252 -6.71 -11.04 -5.22
C ILE A 252 -5.60 -11.40 -4.23
N ALA A 253 -5.01 -10.39 -3.55
CA ALA A 253 -3.99 -10.63 -2.54
C ALA A 253 -4.52 -11.52 -1.41
N ASN A 254 -5.75 -11.26 -0.96
CA ASN A 254 -6.41 -12.12 0.04
C ASN A 254 -6.60 -13.56 -0.45
N ALA A 255 -7.01 -13.76 -1.71
CA ALA A 255 -7.18 -15.11 -2.27
C ALA A 255 -5.84 -15.89 -2.30
N VAL A 256 -4.75 -15.25 -2.70
CA VAL A 256 -3.42 -15.85 -2.70
C VAL A 256 -3.00 -16.26 -1.29
N MET A 257 -3.16 -15.35 -0.32
CA MET A 257 -2.80 -15.64 1.08
C MET A 257 -3.67 -16.74 1.69
N CYS A 258 -4.96 -16.77 1.39
CA CYS A 258 -5.86 -17.84 1.82
C CYS A 258 -5.45 -19.19 1.19
N GLY A 259 -5.07 -19.21 -0.08
CA GLY A 259 -4.60 -20.42 -0.76
C GLY A 259 -3.34 -21.04 -0.14
N LEU A 260 -2.52 -20.24 0.56
CA LEU A 260 -1.35 -20.76 1.29
C LEU A 260 -1.72 -21.60 2.52
N ILE A 261 -2.95 -21.46 3.05
CA ILE A 261 -3.41 -22.25 4.20
C ILE A 261 -3.41 -23.75 3.88
N ASP A 262 -3.92 -24.10 2.71
CA ASP A 262 -4.02 -25.49 2.25
C ASP A 262 -2.80 -25.96 1.44
N SER A 263 -1.82 -25.08 1.24
CA SER A 263 -0.60 -25.38 0.49
C SER A 263 0.37 -26.30 1.25
N PRO A 264 1.34 -26.95 0.59
CA PRO A 264 2.37 -27.75 1.26
C PRO A 264 3.38 -26.92 2.05
N PHE A 265 3.43 -25.60 1.86
CA PHE A 265 4.43 -24.73 2.48
C PHE A 265 4.20 -24.59 3.98
N GLN A 266 5.30 -24.45 4.74
CA GLN A 266 5.30 -24.40 6.21
C GLN A 266 6.30 -23.35 6.69
N ASP A 267 6.15 -22.90 7.94
CA ASP A 267 7.04 -21.93 8.60
C ASP A 267 7.19 -20.63 7.80
N LEU A 268 6.09 -20.18 7.20
CA LEU A 268 6.06 -18.94 6.43
C LEU A 268 6.36 -17.75 7.33
N SER A 269 6.91 -16.71 6.75
CA SER A 269 7.06 -15.40 7.40
C SER A 269 6.53 -14.30 6.49
N MET A 270 6.12 -13.17 7.08
CA MET A 270 5.56 -12.03 6.36
C MET A 270 6.27 -10.75 6.74
N TYR A 271 6.73 -10.01 5.73
CA TYR A 271 7.24 -8.64 5.86
C TYR A 271 6.49 -7.76 4.87
N SER A 272 5.52 -7.02 5.37
CA SER A 272 4.52 -6.34 4.56
C SER A 272 4.18 -4.97 5.14
N GLU A 273 3.14 -4.34 4.62
CA GLU A 273 2.63 -3.05 5.08
C GLU A 273 1.44 -3.24 6.00
N VAL A 274 0.42 -3.94 5.52
CA VAL A 274 -0.88 -4.12 6.19
C VAL A 274 -1.06 -5.59 6.56
N LEU A 275 -1.27 -5.85 7.84
CA LEU A 275 -1.64 -7.16 8.35
C LEU A 275 -3.18 -7.25 8.31
N GLN A 276 -3.68 -8.17 7.49
CA GLN A 276 -5.10 -8.35 7.19
C GLN A 276 -5.64 -9.65 7.79
N ASP A 277 -6.93 -9.92 7.60
CA ASP A 277 -7.58 -11.16 8.04
C ASP A 277 -6.76 -12.42 7.72
N SER A 278 -6.29 -12.53 6.47
CA SER A 278 -5.52 -13.70 6.00
C SER A 278 -4.19 -13.91 6.75
N THR A 279 -3.57 -12.86 7.28
CA THR A 279 -2.40 -12.97 8.15
C THR A 279 -2.73 -13.76 9.41
N PHE A 280 -3.83 -13.42 10.06
CA PHE A 280 -4.28 -14.07 11.29
C PHE A 280 -4.83 -15.47 11.02
N ASP A 281 -5.51 -15.68 9.89
CA ASP A 281 -5.96 -17.01 9.46
C ASP A 281 -4.74 -17.95 9.25
N LEU A 282 -3.65 -17.48 8.65
CA LEU A 282 -2.41 -18.24 8.48
C LEU A 282 -1.69 -18.52 9.80
N ILE A 283 -1.69 -17.56 10.75
CA ILE A 283 -1.14 -17.78 12.11
C ILE A 283 -1.95 -18.85 12.83
N ASP A 284 -3.29 -18.79 12.77
CA ASP A 284 -4.19 -19.75 13.42
C ASP A 284 -4.09 -21.15 12.82
N ALA A 285 -3.85 -21.23 11.51
CA ALA A 285 -3.58 -22.50 10.82
C ALA A 285 -2.17 -23.08 11.09
N GLY A 286 -1.32 -22.35 11.84
CA GLY A 286 0.07 -22.77 12.13
C GLY A 286 1.00 -22.70 10.92
N LYS A 287 0.61 -21.96 9.88
CA LYS A 287 1.39 -21.79 8.63
C LYS A 287 2.36 -20.62 8.68
N LEU A 288 1.98 -19.54 9.37
CA LEU A 288 2.76 -18.32 9.49
C LEU A 288 3.37 -18.23 10.88
N SER A 289 4.69 -18.18 10.93
CA SER A 289 5.47 -18.11 12.18
C SER A 289 5.57 -16.70 12.74
N PHE A 290 5.74 -15.70 11.86
CA PHE A 290 5.87 -14.29 12.25
C PHE A 290 5.43 -13.35 11.14
N ALA A 291 4.83 -12.21 11.52
CA ALA A 291 4.44 -11.13 10.62
C ALA A 291 4.93 -9.77 11.10
N SER A 292 5.59 -9.04 10.21
CA SER A 292 5.99 -7.65 10.37
C SER A 292 5.17 -6.77 9.43
N GLY A 293 4.57 -5.70 9.96
CA GLY A 293 3.79 -4.75 9.18
C GLY A 293 3.91 -3.32 9.70
N SER A 294 3.13 -2.41 9.13
CA SER A 294 2.99 -1.03 9.58
C SER A 294 1.62 -0.77 10.21
N SER A 295 0.63 -1.59 9.87
CA SER A 295 -0.73 -1.49 10.40
C SER A 295 -1.44 -2.84 10.45
N ILE A 296 -2.50 -2.90 11.27
CA ILE A 296 -3.47 -4.00 11.33
C ILE A 296 -4.81 -3.45 10.87
N THR A 297 -5.35 -3.97 9.76
CA THR A 297 -6.66 -3.57 9.23
C THR A 297 -7.51 -4.80 8.98
N LEU A 298 -8.57 -4.96 9.77
CA LEU A 298 -9.37 -6.18 9.82
C LEU A 298 -10.80 -5.95 9.34
N SER A 299 -11.42 -7.02 8.85
CA SER A 299 -12.86 -7.06 8.60
C SER A 299 -13.64 -7.27 9.91
N ALA A 300 -14.96 -7.07 9.85
CA ALA A 300 -15.85 -7.36 10.98
C ALA A 300 -15.73 -8.80 11.49
N ARG A 301 -15.41 -9.76 10.60
CA ARG A 301 -15.22 -11.18 10.94
C ARG A 301 -14.09 -11.39 11.94
N ARG A 302 -12.96 -10.69 11.77
CA ARG A 302 -11.74 -10.95 12.56
C ARG A 302 -11.46 -9.89 13.62
N ASN A 303 -12.04 -8.70 13.49
CA ASN A 303 -11.69 -7.56 14.34
C ASN A 303 -11.90 -7.85 15.84
N ALA A 304 -13.09 -8.32 16.21
CA ALA A 304 -13.39 -8.60 17.62
C ALA A 304 -12.57 -9.77 18.18
N ASP A 305 -12.33 -10.81 17.37
CA ASP A 305 -11.55 -11.98 17.78
C ASP A 305 -10.07 -11.62 17.99
N VAL A 306 -9.44 -10.93 17.04
CA VAL A 306 -8.02 -10.59 17.11
C VAL A 306 -7.74 -9.60 18.23
N PHE A 307 -8.47 -8.48 18.31
CA PHE A 307 -8.21 -7.48 19.36
C PHE A 307 -8.69 -7.93 20.74
N GLY A 308 -9.75 -8.76 20.81
CA GLY A 308 -10.19 -9.38 22.07
C GLY A 308 -9.23 -10.46 22.61
N ASN A 309 -8.34 -10.98 21.77
CA ASN A 309 -7.38 -12.03 22.12
C ASN A 309 -5.94 -11.67 21.67
N LEU A 310 -5.57 -10.39 21.69
CA LEU A 310 -4.31 -9.89 21.13
C LEU A 310 -3.07 -10.59 21.70
N GLU A 311 -3.09 -10.97 22.97
CA GLU A 311 -2.01 -11.71 23.64
C GLU A 311 -1.65 -13.04 22.92
N ARG A 312 -2.60 -13.67 22.23
CA ARG A 312 -2.36 -14.88 21.43
C ARG A 312 -1.46 -14.63 20.24
N TYR A 313 -1.46 -13.40 19.71
CA TYR A 313 -0.75 -13.02 18.49
C TYR A 313 0.50 -12.17 18.75
N LYS A 314 0.59 -11.52 19.88
CA LYS A 314 1.56 -10.47 20.20
C LYS A 314 3.01 -10.90 19.99
N ASP A 315 3.36 -12.13 20.36
CA ASP A 315 4.71 -12.69 20.16
C ASP A 315 5.03 -13.03 18.70
N LYS A 316 4.02 -13.01 17.82
CA LYS A 316 4.14 -13.34 16.39
C LYS A 316 3.96 -12.13 15.50
N LEU A 317 3.85 -10.93 16.07
CA LEU A 317 3.59 -9.70 15.34
C LEU A 317 4.54 -8.59 15.75
N VAL A 318 4.77 -7.68 14.81
CA VAL A 318 5.43 -6.39 15.08
C VAL A 318 4.90 -5.32 14.13
N LEU A 319 4.64 -4.12 14.66
CA LEU A 319 4.30 -2.94 13.86
C LEU A 319 5.46 -1.95 13.84
N ARG A 320 5.89 -1.56 12.64
CA ARG A 320 7.05 -0.70 12.39
C ARG A 320 6.65 0.60 11.71
N PRO A 321 7.48 1.67 11.81
CA PRO A 321 7.38 2.81 10.92
C PRO A 321 7.37 2.36 9.45
N GLN A 322 6.52 2.98 8.64
CA GLN A 322 6.40 2.64 7.22
C GLN A 322 7.73 2.81 6.46
N GLU A 323 8.56 3.76 6.86
CA GLU A 323 9.91 3.93 6.30
C GLU A 323 10.84 2.72 6.56
N ILE A 324 10.51 1.85 7.53
CA ILE A 324 11.21 0.58 7.77
C ILE A 324 10.53 -0.56 7.03
N SER A 325 9.20 -0.70 7.15
CA SER A 325 8.44 -1.74 6.44
C SER A 325 8.61 -1.67 4.92
N ASN A 326 8.74 -0.46 4.38
CA ASN A 326 8.89 -0.21 2.93
C ASN A 326 10.34 0.09 2.53
N HIS A 327 11.33 -0.05 3.43
CA HIS A 327 12.68 0.41 3.13
C HIS A 327 13.36 -0.45 2.07
N PRO A 328 13.80 0.12 0.92
CA PRO A 328 14.40 -0.62 -0.19
C PRO A 328 15.58 -1.52 0.22
N GLU A 329 16.47 -1.03 1.10
CA GLU A 329 17.61 -1.79 1.63
C GLU A 329 17.16 -3.03 2.40
N VAL A 330 16.13 -2.90 3.25
CA VAL A 330 15.60 -3.99 4.08
C VAL A 330 14.88 -5.01 3.21
N VAL A 331 14.01 -4.56 2.31
CA VAL A 331 13.28 -5.42 1.36
C VAL A 331 14.27 -6.28 0.56
N ARG A 332 15.34 -5.66 0.02
CA ARG A 332 16.36 -6.37 -0.75
C ARG A 332 17.16 -7.35 0.10
N ARG A 333 17.54 -6.97 1.31
CA ARG A 333 18.31 -7.82 2.23
C ARG A 333 17.53 -9.06 2.68
N LEU A 334 16.23 -8.89 2.98
CA LEU A 334 15.36 -10.00 3.40
C LEU A 334 14.99 -10.94 2.24
N GLY A 335 15.11 -10.48 0.99
CA GLY A 335 14.80 -11.28 -0.19
C GLY A 335 13.29 -11.54 -0.33
N ILE A 336 12.48 -10.49 -0.21
CA ILE A 336 11.02 -10.57 -0.17
C ILE A 336 10.41 -11.12 -1.47
N ILE A 337 9.35 -11.91 -1.37
CA ILE A 337 8.41 -12.19 -2.47
C ILE A 337 7.33 -11.12 -2.40
N GLY A 338 7.36 -10.17 -3.35
CA GLY A 338 6.39 -9.07 -3.41
C GLY A 338 5.23 -9.40 -4.36
N ILE A 339 3.99 -9.41 -3.83
CA ILE A 339 2.77 -9.68 -4.60
C ILE A 339 1.92 -8.43 -4.60
N ASN A 340 1.85 -7.74 -5.75
CA ASN A 340 1.15 -6.47 -5.90
C ASN A 340 0.10 -6.55 -6.99
N THR A 341 -0.93 -5.71 -6.91
CA THR A 341 -2.03 -5.66 -7.88
C THR A 341 -1.76 -4.61 -8.96
N ALA A 342 -1.96 -5.00 -10.22
CA ALA A 342 -1.95 -4.09 -11.36
C ALA A 342 -3.39 -3.67 -11.74
N LEU A 343 -3.54 -2.50 -12.34
CA LEU A 343 -4.74 -2.15 -13.12
C LEU A 343 -4.62 -2.69 -14.55
N GLU A 344 -3.44 -2.50 -15.15
CA GLU A 344 -3.09 -3.03 -16.47
C GLU A 344 -1.58 -3.25 -16.58
N PHE A 345 -1.16 -4.07 -17.53
CA PHE A 345 0.22 -4.21 -17.96
C PHE A 345 0.33 -4.39 -19.47
N ASP A 346 1.48 -4.04 -20.03
CA ASP A 346 1.68 -4.14 -21.47
C ASP A 346 2.43 -5.39 -21.91
N LEU A 347 2.61 -5.50 -23.21
CA LEU A 347 3.30 -6.60 -23.87
C LEU A 347 4.73 -6.86 -23.38
N TYR A 348 5.37 -5.87 -22.77
CA TYR A 348 6.76 -5.95 -22.33
C TYR A 348 6.91 -6.07 -20.82
N GLY A 349 5.80 -5.91 -20.09
CA GLY A 349 5.76 -6.03 -18.64
C GLY A 349 5.88 -4.71 -17.90
N ASN A 350 5.67 -3.55 -18.59
CA ASN A 350 5.44 -2.31 -17.86
C ASN A 350 4.06 -2.37 -17.19
N VAL A 351 3.95 -1.89 -15.95
CA VAL A 351 2.75 -1.97 -15.12
C VAL A 351 2.22 -0.58 -14.80
N ASN A 352 0.93 -0.40 -14.97
CA ASN A 352 0.14 0.70 -14.45
C ASN A 352 -0.72 0.19 -13.28
N SER A 353 -0.55 0.76 -12.12
CA SER A 353 -1.31 0.43 -10.90
C SER A 353 -2.11 1.61 -10.35
N THR A 354 -2.06 2.79 -11.00
CA THR A 354 -2.60 4.04 -10.46
C THR A 354 -3.63 4.73 -11.34
N HIS A 355 -3.51 4.67 -12.68
CA HIS A 355 -4.35 5.45 -13.60
C HIS A 355 -5.34 4.58 -14.36
N VAL A 356 -6.57 5.07 -14.52
CA VAL A 356 -7.65 4.42 -15.28
C VAL A 356 -8.04 5.30 -16.45
N GLY A 357 -8.22 4.68 -17.63
CA GLY A 357 -8.66 5.37 -18.85
C GLY A 357 -7.69 6.49 -19.26
N GLY A 358 -6.40 6.21 -19.17
CA GLY A 358 -5.33 7.08 -19.64
C GLY A 358 -4.79 8.03 -18.57
N THR A 359 -5.60 8.94 -18.04
CA THR A 359 -5.09 10.06 -17.26
C THR A 359 -5.73 10.22 -15.87
N LYS A 360 -6.72 9.41 -15.53
CA LYS A 360 -7.47 9.57 -14.29
C LYS A 360 -6.81 8.80 -13.15
N MET A 361 -6.25 9.53 -12.18
CA MET A 361 -5.74 8.95 -10.94
C MET A 361 -6.84 8.17 -10.20
N MET A 362 -6.55 6.94 -9.81
CA MET A 362 -7.44 6.06 -9.05
C MET A 362 -7.14 6.08 -7.55
N ASN A 363 -5.87 5.95 -7.20
CA ASN A 363 -5.40 5.80 -5.80
C ASN A 363 -4.04 6.46 -5.57
N GLY A 364 -2.95 5.81 -5.95
CA GLY A 364 -1.55 6.15 -5.79
C GLY A 364 -0.68 4.91 -5.92
N ILE A 365 0.63 5.09 -6.09
CA ILE A 365 1.58 3.99 -6.24
C ILE A 365 1.70 3.16 -4.95
N GLY A 366 1.50 3.78 -3.79
CA GLY A 366 1.63 3.12 -2.51
C GLY A 366 3.03 2.55 -2.27
N GLY A 367 3.09 1.37 -1.68
CA GLY A 367 4.34 0.64 -1.45
C GLY A 367 4.72 -0.32 -2.56
N SER A 368 3.91 -0.46 -3.61
CA SER A 368 4.17 -1.47 -4.65
C SER A 368 5.53 -1.28 -5.32
N GLY A 369 5.97 -0.04 -5.54
CA GLY A 369 7.28 0.24 -6.12
C GLY A 369 8.44 0.00 -5.15
N ASP A 370 8.25 0.26 -3.85
CA ASP A 370 9.25 -0.04 -2.82
C ASP A 370 9.55 -1.54 -2.80
N PHE A 371 8.51 -2.37 -2.87
CA PHE A 371 8.66 -3.83 -2.88
C PHE A 371 9.09 -4.35 -4.24
N ALA A 372 8.40 -4.05 -5.33
CA ALA A 372 8.65 -4.63 -6.65
C ALA A 372 10.11 -4.45 -7.08
N ARG A 373 10.64 -3.21 -7.01
CA ARG A 373 12.01 -2.91 -7.42
C ARG A 373 13.09 -3.58 -6.57
N ASN A 374 12.76 -3.99 -5.35
CA ASN A 374 13.73 -4.51 -4.38
C ASN A 374 13.46 -5.95 -3.96
N ALA A 375 12.35 -6.54 -4.37
CA ALA A 375 12.00 -7.92 -4.08
C ALA A 375 12.98 -8.92 -4.70
N HIS A 376 13.03 -10.13 -4.14
CA HIS A 376 13.65 -11.30 -4.76
C HIS A 376 12.80 -11.81 -5.93
N LEU A 377 11.46 -11.75 -5.76
CA LEU A 377 10.48 -12.01 -6.82
C LEU A 377 9.44 -10.88 -6.81
N ALA A 378 9.37 -10.13 -7.89
CA ALA A 378 8.38 -9.07 -8.12
C ALA A 378 7.22 -9.63 -8.95
N ILE A 379 6.08 -9.83 -8.31
CA ILE A 379 4.90 -10.46 -8.89
C ILE A 379 3.77 -9.43 -8.98
N PHE A 380 3.19 -9.27 -10.17
CA PHE A 380 1.97 -8.50 -10.36
C PHE A 380 0.81 -9.38 -10.77
N VAL A 381 -0.33 -9.16 -10.13
CA VAL A 381 -1.55 -9.93 -10.32
C VAL A 381 -2.72 -9.02 -10.71
N THR A 382 -3.56 -9.48 -11.63
CA THR A 382 -4.80 -8.79 -11.99
C THR A 382 -5.76 -9.76 -12.68
N LYS A 383 -7.06 -9.45 -12.75
CA LYS A 383 -7.97 -10.15 -13.65
C LYS A 383 -7.70 -9.71 -15.08
N SER A 384 -7.75 -10.63 -16.04
CA SER A 384 -7.42 -10.33 -17.44
C SER A 384 -8.38 -9.36 -18.10
N ILE A 385 -9.62 -9.25 -17.60
CA ILE A 385 -10.65 -8.32 -18.07
C ILE A 385 -11.37 -7.61 -16.94
N ALA A 386 -11.99 -6.48 -17.26
CA ALA A 386 -12.86 -5.72 -16.38
C ALA A 386 -14.13 -5.23 -17.10
N LYS A 387 -15.07 -4.70 -16.33
CA LYS A 387 -16.36 -4.15 -16.83
C LYS A 387 -17.09 -5.08 -17.79
N GLY A 388 -17.20 -6.37 -17.43
CA GLY A 388 -17.92 -7.35 -18.26
C GLY A 388 -17.29 -7.57 -19.64
N GLY A 389 -15.96 -7.53 -19.75
CA GLY A 389 -15.23 -7.75 -21.00
C GLY A 389 -15.04 -6.48 -21.87
N ALA A 390 -15.43 -5.31 -21.39
CA ALA A 390 -15.19 -4.06 -22.10
C ALA A 390 -13.73 -3.60 -22.06
N ILE A 391 -12.99 -4.02 -21.03
CA ILE A 391 -11.60 -3.62 -20.76
C ILE A 391 -10.72 -4.87 -20.68
N SER A 392 -9.60 -4.86 -21.41
CA SER A 392 -8.48 -5.78 -21.18
C SER A 392 -7.50 -5.17 -20.21
N SER A 393 -7.04 -5.96 -19.22
CA SER A 393 -5.94 -5.54 -18.34
C SER A 393 -4.55 -5.81 -18.97
N VAL A 394 -4.51 -6.46 -20.14
CA VAL A 394 -3.28 -6.63 -20.92
C VAL A 394 -3.41 -5.83 -22.22
N VAL A 395 -2.56 -4.84 -22.39
CA VAL A 395 -2.69 -3.82 -23.45
C VAL A 395 -1.44 -3.75 -24.33
N PRO A 396 -1.53 -3.17 -25.54
CA PRO A 396 -0.34 -2.93 -26.36
C PRO A 396 0.72 -2.08 -25.66
N MET A 397 0.30 -1.00 -25.00
CA MET A 397 1.13 -0.09 -24.22
C MET A 397 0.30 0.46 -23.07
N VAL A 398 0.84 0.46 -21.85
CA VAL A 398 0.14 1.05 -20.71
C VAL A 398 -0.01 2.55 -20.87
N SER A 399 -1.11 3.09 -20.36
CA SER A 399 -1.38 4.53 -20.42
C SER A 399 -0.54 5.36 -19.46
N HIS A 400 -0.06 4.73 -18.39
CA HIS A 400 0.82 5.28 -17.37
C HIS A 400 1.78 4.19 -16.87
N VAL A 401 3.02 4.53 -16.53
CA VAL A 401 4.02 3.57 -16.06
C VAL A 401 4.34 3.84 -14.61
N ASP A 402 3.90 2.96 -13.74
CA ASP A 402 4.29 2.96 -12.31
C ASP A 402 5.49 2.05 -12.07
N HIS A 403 5.54 0.89 -12.77
CA HIS A 403 6.65 -0.05 -12.69
C HIS A 403 7.13 -0.37 -14.10
N THR A 404 8.43 -0.25 -14.30
CA THR A 404 9.04 -0.53 -15.59
C THR A 404 9.21 -2.04 -15.80
N GLU A 405 9.34 -2.47 -17.05
CA GLU A 405 9.64 -3.86 -17.41
C GLU A 405 10.84 -4.45 -16.66
N HIS A 406 11.75 -3.60 -16.17
CA HIS A 406 12.95 -4.01 -15.45
C HIS A 406 12.70 -4.42 -13.98
N ASP A 407 11.56 -4.02 -13.43
CA ASP A 407 11.19 -4.23 -12.03
C ASP A 407 10.10 -5.31 -11.88
N VAL A 408 9.80 -6.06 -12.97
CA VAL A 408 8.73 -7.05 -13.01
C VAL A 408 9.27 -8.41 -13.44
N ASP A 409 9.11 -9.41 -12.56
CA ASP A 409 9.55 -10.79 -12.81
C ASP A 409 8.41 -11.68 -13.29
N ILE A 410 7.24 -11.58 -12.66
CA ILE A 410 6.11 -12.48 -12.89
C ILE A 410 4.83 -11.69 -13.06
N LEU A 411 4.07 -12.02 -14.10
CA LEU A 411 2.71 -11.52 -14.31
C LEU A 411 1.71 -12.67 -14.22
N VAL A 412 0.59 -12.45 -13.55
CA VAL A 412 -0.44 -13.49 -13.38
C VAL A 412 -1.82 -12.91 -13.60
N THR A 413 -2.61 -13.62 -14.40
CA THR A 413 -4.06 -13.44 -14.50
C THR A 413 -4.76 -14.77 -14.22
N GLU A 414 -6.07 -14.79 -14.20
CA GLU A 414 -6.84 -16.06 -14.11
C GLU A 414 -6.62 -16.96 -15.35
N GLN A 415 -6.09 -16.41 -16.46
CA GLN A 415 -5.77 -17.19 -17.66
C GLN A 415 -4.47 -17.99 -17.48
N GLY A 416 -3.53 -17.51 -16.66
CA GLY A 416 -2.24 -18.18 -16.45
C GLY A 416 -1.17 -17.24 -15.89
N LEU A 417 0.08 -17.71 -15.95
CA LEU A 417 1.26 -17.06 -15.42
C LEU A 417 2.33 -16.88 -16.48
N ALA A 418 2.88 -15.68 -16.60
CA ALA A 418 4.02 -15.35 -17.43
C ALA A 418 5.27 -15.14 -16.56
N ASP A 419 6.25 -16.03 -16.64
CA ASP A 419 7.57 -15.88 -16.04
C ASP A 419 8.46 -15.10 -17.03
N LEU A 420 8.81 -13.86 -16.68
CA LEU A 420 9.53 -12.93 -17.55
C LEU A 420 11.03 -12.92 -17.29
N ARG A 421 11.50 -13.68 -16.31
CA ARG A 421 12.91 -13.71 -15.92
C ARG A 421 13.78 -14.25 -17.04
N GLY A 422 14.84 -13.53 -17.38
CA GLY A 422 15.81 -13.92 -18.41
C GLY A 422 15.30 -13.79 -19.85
N LEU A 423 14.12 -13.22 -20.07
CA LEU A 423 13.53 -13.04 -21.39
C LEU A 423 13.79 -11.66 -21.97
N ALA A 424 14.12 -11.59 -23.25
CA ALA A 424 14.16 -10.35 -24.03
C ALA A 424 12.72 -9.85 -24.29
N PRO A 425 12.50 -8.54 -24.58
CA PRO A 425 11.17 -7.98 -24.75
C PRO A 425 10.28 -8.75 -25.76
N ARG A 426 10.82 -9.18 -26.86
CA ARG A 426 10.05 -9.96 -27.84
C ARG A 426 9.63 -11.35 -27.35
N GLU A 427 10.40 -11.95 -26.46
CA GLU A 427 10.07 -13.22 -25.82
C GLU A 427 9.03 -12.99 -24.73
N ARG A 428 9.18 -11.92 -23.91
CA ARG A 428 8.18 -11.49 -22.93
C ARG A 428 6.80 -11.32 -23.53
N ALA A 429 6.71 -10.60 -24.66
CA ALA A 429 5.45 -10.35 -25.33
C ALA A 429 4.71 -11.65 -25.71
N ARG A 430 5.43 -12.65 -26.23
CA ARG A 430 4.83 -13.96 -26.56
C ARG A 430 4.31 -14.67 -25.33
N VAL A 431 5.12 -14.75 -24.29
CA VAL A 431 4.73 -15.43 -23.03
C VAL A 431 3.53 -14.72 -22.37
N ILE A 432 3.48 -13.40 -22.41
CA ILE A 432 2.35 -12.62 -21.87
C ILE A 432 1.09 -12.86 -22.68
N ILE A 433 1.17 -12.79 -24.03
CA ILE A 433 0.02 -13.02 -24.93
C ILE A 433 -0.54 -14.43 -24.73
N ASP A 434 0.34 -15.42 -24.70
CA ASP A 434 -0.08 -16.83 -24.63
C ASP A 434 -0.71 -17.19 -23.28
N ASN A 435 -0.20 -16.64 -22.19
CA ASN A 435 -0.56 -17.08 -20.85
C ASN A 435 -1.49 -16.12 -20.08
N CYS A 436 -1.44 -14.79 -20.32
CA CYS A 436 -2.13 -13.83 -19.47
C CYS A 436 -3.30 -13.10 -20.14
N VAL A 437 -3.38 -13.12 -21.48
CA VAL A 437 -4.40 -12.38 -22.22
C VAL A 437 -5.71 -13.17 -22.29
N HIS A 438 -6.82 -12.49 -21.99
CA HIS A 438 -8.15 -13.07 -22.17
C HIS A 438 -8.38 -13.50 -23.64
N PRO A 439 -9.02 -14.66 -23.91
CA PRO A 439 -9.24 -15.16 -25.26
C PRO A 439 -9.82 -14.13 -26.25
N ASP A 440 -10.77 -13.29 -25.81
CA ASP A 440 -11.42 -12.28 -26.65
C ASP A 440 -10.46 -11.19 -27.17
N PHE A 441 -9.33 -10.96 -26.50
CA PHE A 441 -8.33 -9.94 -26.84
C PHE A 441 -7.06 -10.53 -27.45
N ARG A 442 -6.85 -11.85 -27.32
CA ARG A 442 -5.60 -12.52 -27.69
C ARG A 442 -5.27 -12.37 -29.19
N ALA A 443 -6.25 -12.56 -30.07
CA ALA A 443 -6.04 -12.43 -31.50
C ALA A 443 -5.66 -11.00 -31.93
N ALA A 444 -6.33 -9.99 -31.36
CA ALA A 444 -6.06 -8.59 -31.70
C ALA A 444 -4.67 -8.16 -31.19
N LEU A 445 -4.28 -8.60 -29.97
CA LEU A 445 -2.98 -8.27 -29.40
C LEU A 445 -1.84 -9.01 -30.13
N GLY A 446 -2.08 -10.25 -30.53
CA GLY A 446 -1.15 -11.03 -31.35
C GLY A 446 -0.89 -10.39 -32.72
N ASP A 447 -1.94 -9.96 -33.43
CA ASP A 447 -1.81 -9.23 -34.69
C ASP A 447 -1.02 -7.93 -34.54
N TYR A 448 -1.35 -7.14 -33.51
CA TYR A 448 -0.60 -5.92 -33.16
C TYR A 448 0.90 -6.22 -33.01
N PHE A 449 1.23 -7.23 -32.20
CA PHE A 449 2.62 -7.59 -31.90
C PHE A 449 3.37 -8.07 -33.16
N GLU A 450 2.78 -8.93 -33.98
CA GLU A 450 3.41 -9.43 -35.23
C GLU A 450 3.68 -8.28 -36.22
N ARG A 451 2.72 -7.36 -36.41
CA ARG A 451 2.90 -6.17 -37.25
C ARG A 451 3.98 -5.22 -36.66
N ALA A 452 4.03 -5.08 -35.38
CA ALA A 452 5.09 -4.29 -34.68
C ALA A 452 6.46 -4.93 -34.91
N CYS A 453 6.58 -6.24 -34.76
CA CYS A 453 7.82 -6.98 -35.01
C CYS A 453 8.33 -6.82 -36.44
N ALA A 454 7.44 -6.77 -37.42
CA ALA A 454 7.80 -6.56 -38.81
C ALA A 454 8.44 -5.19 -39.09
N LYS A 455 8.14 -4.18 -38.28
CA LYS A 455 8.82 -2.87 -38.32
C LYS A 455 10.18 -2.86 -37.70
N GLY A 456 10.50 -3.82 -36.83
CA GLY A 456 11.76 -3.89 -36.12
C GLY A 456 11.75 -3.11 -34.79
N GLY A 457 12.93 -2.95 -34.19
CA GLY A 457 13.12 -2.34 -32.88
C GLY A 457 13.37 -3.37 -31.77
N HIS A 458 13.89 -2.92 -30.63
CA HIS A 458 14.15 -3.76 -29.44
C HIS A 458 12.85 -4.10 -28.72
N THR A 459 12.01 -3.10 -28.44
CA THR A 459 10.63 -3.20 -27.95
C THR A 459 9.68 -2.71 -29.04
N PRO A 460 9.29 -3.60 -30.01
CA PRO A 460 8.53 -3.17 -31.19
C PRO A 460 7.16 -2.62 -30.83
N HIS A 461 6.83 -1.43 -31.35
CA HIS A 461 5.52 -0.80 -31.21
C HIS A 461 5.04 -0.19 -32.53
N LEU A 462 3.73 -0.19 -32.74
CA LEU A 462 3.04 0.60 -33.74
C LEU A 462 2.62 1.93 -33.07
N LEU A 463 3.53 2.91 -33.01
CA LEU A 463 3.35 4.12 -32.18
C LEU A 463 2.02 4.86 -32.41
N ARG A 464 1.43 4.79 -33.62
CA ARG A 464 0.14 5.42 -33.93
C ARG A 464 -1.05 4.63 -33.38
N GLU A 465 -0.87 3.33 -33.15
CA GLU A 465 -1.92 2.40 -32.72
C GLU A 465 -1.76 2.01 -31.23
N ALA A 466 -0.62 2.35 -30.62
CA ALA A 466 -0.27 1.87 -29.28
C ALA A 466 -1.28 2.29 -28.19
N MET A 467 -1.95 3.43 -28.38
CA MET A 467 -2.94 3.98 -27.46
C MET A 467 -4.39 3.82 -27.93
N ASP A 468 -4.63 3.18 -29.08
CA ASP A 468 -5.98 3.09 -29.67
C ASP A 468 -6.99 2.43 -28.72
N TRP A 469 -6.58 1.41 -27.95
CA TRP A 469 -7.47 0.75 -27.01
C TRP A 469 -7.92 1.68 -25.87
N HIS A 470 -7.05 2.58 -25.40
CA HIS A 470 -7.39 3.57 -24.38
C HIS A 470 -8.29 4.67 -24.95
N ILE A 471 -8.01 5.12 -26.18
CA ILE A 471 -8.84 6.10 -26.91
C ILE A 471 -10.23 5.54 -27.16
N ASN A 472 -10.32 4.33 -27.69
CA ASN A 472 -11.60 3.66 -27.91
C ASN A 472 -12.40 3.51 -26.61
N LEU A 473 -11.75 3.15 -25.50
CA LEU A 473 -12.39 3.05 -24.19
C LEU A 473 -12.99 4.39 -23.76
N GLU A 474 -12.27 5.50 -23.97
CA GLU A 474 -12.76 6.85 -23.64
C GLU A 474 -13.94 7.26 -24.53
N GLU A 475 -13.86 6.99 -25.84
CA GLU A 475 -14.86 7.44 -26.83
C GLU A 475 -16.11 6.54 -26.85
N THR A 476 -15.95 5.23 -26.68
CA THR A 476 -17.03 4.25 -26.90
C THR A 476 -17.39 3.42 -25.66
N GLY A 477 -16.59 3.49 -24.61
CA GLY A 477 -16.73 2.68 -23.39
C GLY A 477 -16.18 1.25 -23.53
N ARG A 478 -15.50 0.89 -24.64
CA ARG A 478 -14.89 -0.42 -24.90
C ARG A 478 -13.53 -0.27 -25.59
N MET A 479 -12.58 -1.13 -25.26
CA MET A 479 -11.23 -1.12 -25.88
C MET A 479 -11.24 -1.65 -27.32
N LEU A 480 -12.05 -2.68 -27.61
CA LEU A 480 -12.24 -3.20 -28.95
C LEU A 480 -13.67 -2.91 -29.46
N ALA A 481 -13.80 -2.62 -30.76
CA ALA A 481 -15.10 -2.57 -31.38
C ALA A 481 -15.77 -3.95 -31.32
N SER A 482 -17.06 -3.97 -31.08
CA SER A 482 -17.88 -5.20 -31.05
C SER A 482 -18.04 -5.76 -32.44
#